data_e500a8b03e2d04194a2422b429c3aba5
#
_entry.id   e500a8b03e2d04194a2422b429c3aba5
#
_cell.length_a   1.000
_cell.length_b   1.000
_cell.length_c   1.000
_cell.angle_alpha   90.00
_cell.angle_beta   90.00
_cell.angle_gamma   90.00
#
_symmetry.space_group_name_H-M   'P 1'
#
loop_
_entity.id
_entity.type
_entity.pdbx_description
1 polymer ?
#
loop_
_entity_poly.entity_id
_entity_poly.type
_entity_poly.pdbx_seq_one_letter_code
_entity_poly.pdbx_strand_id
1 'polypeptide(L)'
;MTNQRRVLVTGGGGFLGRAIVERCLARGWNVRVTGRRVHADLTTRGVEFFAGEISDCQHIRQAARGCEAVFHVAAKAGVWGPRADYERINVGGTQSVIDACKAEGVPYLVHTSTPSVVFNGESFRGADEMLPYGRNWLCDYARTKAEAERRVRTAIVSGLRACSLRPHLIWGPRDPHIFPRILARARSGALSIIGDGNNQVDVTHVDTAADAHLSALEALIAGRANGQAYFLSQGEPVRLWEFINRLLKGAGLKPVTRRIPLPVAYAMGATLEATWATFRLSGEPPMTRFVATELAKDHWFDVSAARRDLQLRPAHDTWEALDRLAAELRSA
;
A
#
# COMPACT_ATOMS: atom_id res chain seq x y z
N MET A 1 -35.30 6.31 9.74
CA MET A 1 -34.39 5.18 9.39
C MET A 1 -33.11 5.80 8.94
N THR A 2 -32.06 5.78 9.73
CA THR A 2 -30.74 6.22 9.28
C THR A 2 -30.31 5.33 8.14
N ASN A 3 -30.23 5.90 6.93
CA ASN A 3 -29.77 5.18 5.73
C ASN A 3 -28.30 4.80 5.97
N GLN A 4 -28.10 3.57 6.45
CA GLN A 4 -26.80 3.08 6.87
C GLN A 4 -25.95 2.87 5.64
N ARG A 5 -24.87 3.66 5.47
CA ARG A 5 -23.99 3.65 4.30
C ARG A 5 -23.50 2.23 3.99
N ARG A 6 -23.61 1.80 2.74
CA ARG A 6 -23.05 0.52 2.27
C ARG A 6 -21.81 0.76 1.43
N VAL A 7 -20.72 0.07 1.77
CA VAL A 7 -19.44 0.20 1.07
C VAL A 7 -18.87 -1.15 0.66
N LEU A 8 -18.13 -1.17 -0.44
CA LEU A 8 -17.34 -2.32 -0.87
C LEU A 8 -15.86 -2.08 -0.58
N VAL A 9 -15.19 -3.02 0.08
CA VAL A 9 -13.72 -3.02 0.26
C VAL A 9 -13.13 -4.17 -0.53
N THR A 10 -12.46 -3.87 -1.64
CA THR A 10 -11.71 -4.92 -2.36
C THR A 10 -10.44 -5.25 -1.61
N GLY A 11 -10.11 -6.55 -1.48
CA GLY A 11 -8.98 -6.95 -0.66
C GLY A 11 -9.18 -6.73 0.85
N GLY A 12 -10.44 -6.65 1.31
CA GLY A 12 -10.77 -6.38 2.72
C GLY A 12 -10.29 -7.43 3.73
N GLY A 13 -9.87 -8.61 3.29
CA GLY A 13 -9.19 -9.61 4.13
C GLY A 13 -7.69 -9.41 4.29
N GLY A 14 -7.08 -8.51 3.49
CA GLY A 14 -5.65 -8.17 3.57
C GLY A 14 -5.34 -7.17 4.69
N PHE A 15 -4.07 -6.85 4.87
CA PHE A 15 -3.57 -6.01 5.96
C PHE A 15 -4.27 -4.65 6.07
N LEU A 16 -4.11 -3.78 5.08
CA LEU A 16 -4.77 -2.47 5.04
C LEU A 16 -6.28 -2.60 4.87
N GLY A 17 -6.73 -3.51 3.99
CA GLY A 17 -8.17 -3.69 3.74
C GLY A 17 -8.94 -4.07 4.99
N ARG A 18 -8.39 -4.94 5.84
CA ARG A 18 -8.97 -5.31 7.14
C ARG A 18 -9.08 -4.11 8.07
N ALA A 19 -8.06 -3.29 8.17
CA ALA A 19 -8.11 -2.09 9.01
C ALA A 19 -9.20 -1.10 8.53
N ILE A 20 -9.41 -0.96 7.22
CA ILE A 20 -10.50 -0.16 6.66
C ILE A 20 -11.86 -0.77 7.00
N VAL A 21 -12.02 -2.11 6.83
CA VAL A 21 -13.26 -2.82 7.20
C VAL A 21 -13.61 -2.61 8.67
N GLU A 22 -12.63 -2.77 9.57
CA GLU A 22 -12.82 -2.59 11.01
C GLU A 22 -13.30 -1.16 11.34
N ARG A 23 -12.79 -0.14 10.67
CA ARG A 23 -13.22 1.26 10.84
C ARG A 23 -14.59 1.55 10.27
N CYS A 24 -14.93 0.95 9.13
CA CYS A 24 -16.27 1.07 8.56
C CYS A 24 -17.32 0.43 9.49
N LEU A 25 -17.02 -0.75 10.04
CA LEU A 25 -17.90 -1.42 11.02
C LEU A 25 -18.07 -0.59 12.30
N ALA A 26 -16.99 0.01 12.81
CA ALA A 26 -17.04 0.87 14.00
C ALA A 26 -17.92 2.13 13.79
N ARG A 27 -18.08 2.56 12.52
CA ARG A 27 -19.03 3.66 12.15
C ARG A 27 -20.45 3.16 11.89
N GLY A 28 -20.73 1.87 12.09
CA GLY A 28 -22.03 1.27 11.83
C GLY A 28 -22.38 1.11 10.36
N TRP A 29 -21.39 1.11 9.45
CA TRP A 29 -21.62 0.94 8.03
C TRP A 29 -21.86 -0.52 7.66
N ASN A 30 -22.65 -0.76 6.61
CA ASN A 30 -22.78 -2.06 5.99
C ASN A 30 -21.56 -2.30 5.09
N VAL A 31 -20.77 -3.32 5.40
CA VAL A 31 -19.51 -3.59 4.71
C VAL A 31 -19.62 -4.86 3.87
N ARG A 32 -19.32 -4.71 2.59
CA ARG A 32 -19.03 -5.82 1.69
C ARG A 32 -17.53 -5.92 1.47
N VAL A 33 -17.06 -7.15 1.35
CA VAL A 33 -15.66 -7.44 1.05
C VAL A 33 -15.58 -8.36 -0.15
N THR A 34 -14.64 -8.09 -1.05
CA THR A 34 -14.26 -9.05 -2.08
C THR A 34 -12.80 -9.44 -1.97
N GLY A 35 -12.52 -10.71 -2.23
CA GLY A 35 -11.19 -11.30 -2.21
C GLY A 35 -11.24 -12.79 -2.47
N ARG A 36 -10.08 -13.43 -2.64
CA ARG A 36 -9.97 -14.85 -3.00
C ARG A 36 -10.34 -15.82 -1.89
N ARG A 37 -10.28 -15.41 -0.64
CA ARG A 37 -10.54 -16.25 0.54
C ARG A 37 -11.55 -15.56 1.45
N VAL A 38 -12.51 -16.32 1.93
CA VAL A 38 -13.45 -15.87 2.96
C VAL A 38 -12.73 -15.83 4.30
N HIS A 39 -12.99 -14.79 5.08
CA HIS A 39 -12.45 -14.60 6.42
C HIS A 39 -13.59 -14.74 7.42
N ALA A 40 -13.68 -15.90 8.11
CA ALA A 40 -14.77 -16.24 9.02
C ALA A 40 -14.94 -15.20 10.15
N ASP A 41 -13.85 -14.67 10.65
CA ASP A 41 -13.85 -13.64 11.71
C ASP A 41 -14.44 -12.30 11.25
N LEU A 42 -14.44 -11.99 9.96
CA LEU A 42 -15.14 -10.84 9.41
C LEU A 42 -16.62 -11.15 9.16
N THR A 43 -16.95 -12.34 8.69
CA THR A 43 -18.36 -12.73 8.45
C THR A 43 -19.16 -12.80 9.76
N THR A 44 -18.59 -13.28 10.86
CA THR A 44 -19.22 -13.25 12.18
C THR A 44 -19.50 -11.85 12.71
N ARG A 45 -18.83 -10.83 12.16
CA ARG A 45 -19.04 -9.40 12.47
C ARG A 45 -20.04 -8.72 11.52
N GLY A 46 -20.76 -9.49 10.70
CA GLY A 46 -21.78 -8.98 9.77
C GLY A 46 -21.23 -8.48 8.43
N VAL A 47 -19.99 -8.80 8.08
CA VAL A 47 -19.42 -8.48 6.76
C VAL A 47 -19.97 -9.44 5.70
N GLU A 48 -20.56 -8.91 4.65
CA GLU A 48 -20.98 -9.68 3.48
C GLU A 48 -19.78 -9.96 2.57
N PHE A 49 -19.41 -11.22 2.37
CA PHE A 49 -18.21 -11.61 1.66
C PHE A 49 -18.50 -12.19 0.28
N PHE A 50 -17.91 -11.59 -0.76
CA PHE A 50 -17.93 -12.06 -2.14
C PHE A 50 -16.58 -12.68 -2.50
N ALA A 51 -16.50 -14.03 -2.54
CA ALA A 51 -15.27 -14.72 -2.90
C ALA A 51 -15.09 -14.75 -4.41
N GLY A 52 -13.97 -14.19 -4.91
CA GLY A 52 -13.66 -14.19 -6.34
C GLY A 52 -12.42 -13.37 -6.69
N GLU A 53 -12.11 -13.33 -7.98
CA GLU A 53 -10.96 -12.63 -8.53
C GLU A 53 -11.31 -11.17 -8.85
N ILE A 54 -10.38 -10.26 -8.53
CA ILE A 54 -10.56 -8.81 -8.77
C ILE A 54 -10.67 -8.46 -10.26
N SER A 55 -10.11 -9.29 -11.13
CA SER A 55 -10.17 -9.12 -12.58
C SER A 55 -11.46 -9.65 -13.23
N ASP A 56 -12.33 -10.30 -12.47
CA ASP A 56 -13.66 -10.71 -12.95
C ASP A 56 -14.66 -9.56 -12.80
N CYS A 57 -14.98 -8.92 -13.93
CA CYS A 57 -15.86 -7.76 -13.97
C CYS A 57 -17.28 -8.08 -13.49
N GLN A 58 -17.83 -9.28 -13.81
CA GLN A 58 -19.17 -9.64 -13.36
C GLN A 58 -19.23 -9.85 -11.87
N HIS A 59 -18.22 -10.52 -11.31
CA HIS A 59 -18.07 -10.71 -9.87
C HIS A 59 -18.02 -9.36 -9.14
N ILE A 60 -17.20 -8.41 -9.64
CA ILE A 60 -17.08 -7.10 -9.00
C ILE A 60 -18.37 -6.28 -9.13
N ARG A 61 -19.09 -6.37 -10.27
CA ARG A 61 -20.42 -5.75 -10.40
C ARG A 61 -21.40 -6.24 -9.35
N GLN A 62 -21.47 -7.55 -9.14
CA GLN A 62 -22.37 -8.12 -8.12
C GLN A 62 -22.03 -7.62 -6.71
N ALA A 63 -20.73 -7.58 -6.37
CA ALA A 63 -20.27 -7.07 -5.09
C ALA A 63 -20.55 -5.57 -4.89
N ALA A 64 -20.45 -4.76 -5.96
CA ALA A 64 -20.65 -3.31 -5.93
C ALA A 64 -22.11 -2.87 -5.93
N ARG A 65 -23.05 -3.75 -6.31
CA ARG A 65 -24.46 -3.41 -6.47
C ARG A 65 -25.07 -2.80 -5.20
N GLY A 66 -25.60 -1.58 -5.32
CA GLY A 66 -26.22 -0.84 -4.21
C GLY A 66 -25.23 -0.35 -3.16
N CYS A 67 -23.93 -0.34 -3.44
CA CYS A 67 -22.93 0.34 -2.61
C CYS A 67 -22.90 1.83 -2.94
N GLU A 68 -22.64 2.65 -1.93
CA GLU A 68 -22.41 4.09 -2.09
C GLU A 68 -20.95 4.38 -2.51
N ALA A 69 -20.01 3.56 -2.05
CA ALA A 69 -18.60 3.76 -2.34
C ALA A 69 -17.83 2.45 -2.45
N VAL A 70 -16.71 2.49 -3.18
CA VAL A 70 -15.72 1.41 -3.22
C VAL A 70 -14.39 1.92 -2.67
N PHE A 71 -13.83 1.18 -1.70
CA PHE A 71 -12.42 1.25 -1.31
C PHE A 71 -11.65 0.19 -2.11
N HIS A 72 -10.89 0.61 -3.10
CA HIS A 72 -10.15 -0.33 -3.95
C HIS A 72 -8.72 -0.52 -3.42
N VAL A 73 -8.55 -1.54 -2.57
CA VAL A 73 -7.29 -1.86 -1.88
C VAL A 73 -6.60 -3.08 -2.49
N ALA A 74 -7.37 -3.95 -3.16
CA ALA A 74 -6.84 -5.17 -3.75
C ALA A 74 -5.76 -4.86 -4.79
N ALA A 75 -4.58 -5.44 -4.61
CA ALA A 75 -3.47 -5.36 -5.55
C ALA A 75 -2.53 -6.57 -5.39
N LYS A 76 -1.81 -6.93 -6.44
CA LYS A 76 -0.62 -7.77 -6.33
C LYS A 76 0.52 -6.86 -5.88
N ALA A 77 0.91 -6.98 -4.62
CA ALA A 77 2.09 -6.35 -4.05
C ALA A 77 3.36 -7.19 -4.34
N GLY A 78 4.52 -6.66 -3.90
CA GLY A 78 5.82 -7.28 -4.14
C GLY A 78 6.50 -6.74 -5.37
N VAL A 79 7.80 -6.99 -5.48
CA VAL A 79 8.65 -6.36 -6.51
C VAL A 79 9.10 -7.35 -7.60
N TRP A 80 8.71 -8.63 -7.46
CA TRP A 80 9.10 -9.72 -8.35
C TRP A 80 7.95 -10.69 -8.61
N GLY A 81 7.89 -11.23 -9.84
CA GLY A 81 6.90 -12.22 -10.23
C GLY A 81 6.46 -12.07 -11.69
N PRO A 82 5.56 -12.94 -12.19
CA PRO A 82 5.09 -12.87 -13.56
C PRO A 82 4.42 -11.53 -13.88
N ARG A 83 4.91 -10.86 -14.92
CA ARG A 83 4.36 -9.58 -15.40
C ARG A 83 2.86 -9.66 -15.70
N ALA A 84 2.41 -10.76 -16.30
CA ALA A 84 1.01 -10.96 -16.63
C ALA A 84 0.08 -10.91 -15.40
N ASP A 85 0.57 -11.38 -14.24
CA ASP A 85 -0.21 -11.30 -12.99
C ASP A 85 -0.35 -9.87 -12.50
N TYR A 86 0.72 -9.06 -12.57
CA TYR A 86 0.64 -7.64 -12.22
C TYR A 86 -0.33 -6.89 -13.13
N GLU A 87 -0.26 -7.15 -14.45
CA GLU A 87 -1.21 -6.56 -15.41
C GLU A 87 -2.64 -6.98 -15.12
N ARG A 88 -2.89 -8.26 -14.98
CA ARG A 88 -4.22 -8.79 -14.75
C ARG A 88 -4.82 -8.27 -13.44
N ILE A 89 -4.06 -8.29 -12.35
CA ILE A 89 -4.57 -7.95 -11.03
C ILE A 89 -4.60 -6.43 -10.82
N ASN A 90 -3.49 -5.72 -11.07
CA ASN A 90 -3.42 -4.30 -10.75
C ASN A 90 -4.11 -3.42 -11.80
N VAL A 91 -3.91 -3.72 -13.07
CA VAL A 91 -4.49 -2.92 -14.16
C VAL A 91 -5.89 -3.43 -14.51
N GLY A 92 -6.03 -4.72 -14.79
CA GLY A 92 -7.31 -5.37 -15.11
C GLY A 92 -8.29 -5.28 -13.94
N GLY A 93 -7.84 -5.57 -12.71
CA GLY A 93 -8.66 -5.45 -11.51
C GLY A 93 -9.15 -4.03 -11.26
N THR A 94 -8.30 -3.01 -11.42
CA THR A 94 -8.72 -1.62 -11.29
C THR A 94 -9.74 -1.25 -12.38
N GLN A 95 -9.55 -1.73 -13.61
CA GLN A 95 -10.52 -1.51 -14.67
C GLN A 95 -11.88 -2.16 -14.33
N SER A 96 -11.89 -3.40 -13.86
CA SER A 96 -13.11 -4.09 -13.43
C SER A 96 -13.86 -3.32 -12.32
N VAL A 97 -13.14 -2.71 -11.38
CA VAL A 97 -13.75 -1.86 -10.32
C VAL A 97 -14.35 -0.59 -10.91
N ILE A 98 -13.65 0.09 -11.81
CA ILE A 98 -14.15 1.29 -12.50
C ILE A 98 -15.43 0.97 -13.29
N ASP A 99 -15.41 -0.12 -14.05
CA ASP A 99 -16.54 -0.54 -14.88
C ASP A 99 -17.74 -0.94 -14.01
N ALA A 100 -17.50 -1.61 -12.89
CA ALA A 100 -18.51 -1.95 -11.91
C ALA A 100 -19.14 -0.69 -11.26
N CYS A 101 -18.31 0.29 -10.86
CA CYS A 101 -18.83 1.56 -10.34
C CYS A 101 -19.75 2.27 -11.34
N LYS A 102 -19.34 2.33 -12.62
CA LYS A 102 -20.15 2.95 -13.68
C LYS A 102 -21.44 2.17 -13.92
N ALA A 103 -21.38 0.85 -14.03
CA ALA A 103 -22.51 0.00 -14.35
C ALA A 103 -23.58 -0.05 -13.24
N GLU A 104 -23.14 -0.01 -11.99
CA GLU A 104 -24.03 -0.10 -10.81
C GLU A 104 -24.35 1.28 -10.19
N GLY A 105 -23.89 2.37 -10.82
CA GLY A 105 -24.15 3.74 -10.36
C GLY A 105 -23.48 4.08 -9.02
N VAL A 106 -22.33 3.44 -8.70
CA VAL A 106 -21.57 3.76 -7.48
C VAL A 106 -20.81 5.07 -7.67
N PRO A 107 -21.14 6.13 -6.91
CA PRO A 107 -20.61 7.47 -7.20
C PRO A 107 -19.17 7.70 -6.74
N TYR A 108 -18.67 6.94 -5.77
CA TYR A 108 -17.39 7.23 -5.11
C TYR A 108 -16.42 6.07 -5.17
N LEU A 109 -15.16 6.35 -5.56
CA LEU A 109 -14.05 5.40 -5.58
C LEU A 109 -12.83 5.99 -4.85
N VAL A 110 -12.41 5.37 -3.76
CA VAL A 110 -11.12 5.63 -3.12
C VAL A 110 -10.13 4.54 -3.53
N HIS A 111 -9.14 4.90 -4.33
CA HIS A 111 -8.14 3.98 -4.86
C HIS A 111 -6.87 4.00 -4.01
N THR A 112 -6.43 2.86 -3.51
CA THR A 112 -5.14 2.72 -2.86
C THR A 112 -4.05 2.60 -3.92
N SER A 113 -3.24 3.63 -4.07
CA SER A 113 -2.04 3.69 -4.92
C SER A 113 -0.77 3.47 -4.09
N THR A 114 0.35 4.03 -4.50
CA THR A 114 1.66 3.93 -3.83
C THR A 114 2.57 5.07 -4.30
N PRO A 115 3.52 5.57 -3.48
CA PRO A 115 4.55 6.50 -3.96
C PRO A 115 5.42 5.92 -5.08
N SER A 116 5.53 4.59 -5.18
CA SER A 116 6.30 3.95 -6.27
C SER A 116 5.82 4.34 -7.68
N VAL A 117 4.61 4.93 -7.83
CA VAL A 117 4.12 5.42 -9.12
C VAL A 117 4.94 6.60 -9.67
N VAL A 118 5.68 7.30 -8.84
CA VAL A 118 6.59 8.39 -9.24
C VAL A 118 8.05 7.95 -9.23
N PHE A 119 8.35 6.68 -8.92
CA PHE A 119 9.71 6.17 -8.83
C PHE A 119 10.49 6.38 -10.14
N ASN A 120 11.66 6.98 -10.03
CA ASN A 120 12.57 7.26 -11.13
C ASN A 120 14.03 6.85 -10.84
N GLY A 121 14.27 6.23 -9.66
CA GLY A 121 15.61 5.85 -9.21
C GLY A 121 16.37 6.96 -8.49
N GLU A 122 15.79 8.15 -8.32
CA GLU A 122 16.39 9.27 -7.60
C GLU A 122 15.87 9.40 -6.17
N SER A 123 16.52 10.25 -5.36
CA SER A 123 16.01 10.60 -4.03
C SER A 123 14.88 11.61 -4.12
N PHE A 124 13.85 11.42 -3.32
CA PHE A 124 12.78 12.40 -3.11
C PHE A 124 12.87 12.95 -1.68
N ARG A 125 12.83 14.29 -1.55
CA ARG A 125 12.95 14.98 -0.27
C ARG A 125 11.86 16.05 -0.19
N GLY A 126 10.72 15.73 0.40
CA GLY A 126 9.58 16.64 0.52
C GLY A 126 8.90 16.95 -0.80
N ALA A 127 8.97 16.04 -1.76
CA ALA A 127 8.29 16.23 -3.03
C ALA A 127 6.76 16.05 -2.87
N ASP A 128 5.98 16.82 -3.62
CA ASP A 128 4.53 16.81 -3.59
C ASP A 128 3.91 15.98 -4.74
N GLU A 129 2.61 16.01 -4.86
CA GLU A 129 1.83 15.25 -5.85
C GLU A 129 1.99 15.75 -7.29
N MET A 130 2.69 16.87 -7.51
CA MET A 130 3.00 17.39 -8.85
C MET A 130 4.09 16.58 -9.57
N LEU A 131 4.79 15.69 -8.85
CA LEU A 131 5.74 14.76 -9.46
C LEU A 131 5.10 13.97 -10.61
N PRO A 132 5.77 13.88 -11.76
CA PRO A 132 5.30 13.06 -12.86
C PRO A 132 5.39 11.57 -12.51
N TYR A 133 4.56 10.75 -13.16
CA TYR A 133 4.74 9.31 -13.10
C TYR A 133 6.13 8.91 -13.62
N GLY A 134 6.72 7.91 -12.96
CA GLY A 134 7.99 7.33 -13.38
C GLY A 134 7.96 6.83 -14.83
N ARG A 135 9.14 6.65 -15.42
CA ARG A 135 9.30 6.18 -16.81
C ARG A 135 10.14 4.91 -16.90
N ASN A 136 11.21 4.83 -16.12
CA ASN A 136 12.17 3.71 -16.15
C ASN A 136 11.92 2.77 -14.97
N TRP A 137 10.88 1.96 -15.09
CA TRP A 137 10.43 1.07 -14.02
C TRP A 137 11.42 -0.06 -13.78
N LEU A 138 11.86 -0.22 -12.54
CA LEU A 138 12.66 -1.35 -12.09
C LEU A 138 11.83 -2.56 -11.63
N CYS A 139 10.51 -2.40 -11.49
CA CYS A 139 9.60 -3.50 -11.18
C CYS A 139 8.21 -3.30 -11.79
N ASP A 140 7.53 -4.41 -12.08
CA ASP A 140 6.18 -4.38 -12.65
C ASP A 140 5.12 -3.87 -11.66
N TYR A 141 5.37 -3.97 -10.36
CA TYR A 141 4.48 -3.40 -9.35
C TYR A 141 4.31 -1.89 -9.54
N ALA A 142 5.41 -1.13 -9.52
CA ALA A 142 5.38 0.33 -9.67
C ALA A 142 4.74 0.73 -11.01
N ARG A 143 5.13 0.08 -12.09
CA ARG A 143 4.60 0.33 -13.43
C ARG A 143 3.08 0.10 -13.50
N THR A 144 2.59 -1.03 -13.02
CA THR A 144 1.17 -1.37 -13.09
C THR A 144 0.32 -0.56 -12.12
N LYS A 145 0.85 -0.15 -10.98
CA LYS A 145 0.17 0.80 -10.08
C LYS A 145 0.05 2.19 -10.70
N ALA A 146 1.07 2.66 -11.42
CA ALA A 146 0.98 3.92 -12.17
C ALA A 146 -0.07 3.85 -13.28
N GLU A 147 -0.14 2.74 -14.01
CA GLU A 147 -1.18 2.54 -15.03
C GLU A 147 -2.58 2.46 -14.42
N ALA A 148 -2.74 1.76 -13.31
CA ALA A 148 -4.00 1.70 -12.57
C ALA A 148 -4.48 3.09 -12.13
N GLU A 149 -3.56 3.91 -11.58
CA GLU A 149 -3.89 5.28 -11.16
C GLU A 149 -4.27 6.18 -12.34
N ARG A 150 -3.60 6.03 -13.51
CA ARG A 150 -4.00 6.73 -14.75
C ARG A 150 -5.42 6.37 -15.18
N ARG A 151 -5.81 5.09 -15.08
CA ARG A 151 -7.17 4.65 -15.40
C ARG A 151 -8.21 5.26 -14.47
N VAL A 152 -7.91 5.32 -13.17
CA VAL A 152 -8.78 6.03 -12.21
C VAL A 152 -8.92 7.51 -12.61
N ARG A 153 -7.82 8.19 -12.94
CA ARG A 153 -7.84 9.57 -13.41
C ARG A 153 -8.69 9.75 -14.67
N THR A 154 -8.57 8.86 -15.64
CA THR A 154 -9.40 8.89 -16.86
C THR A 154 -10.88 8.68 -16.54
N ALA A 155 -11.21 7.82 -15.57
CA ALA A 155 -12.58 7.54 -15.18
C ALA A 155 -13.29 8.76 -14.57
N ILE A 156 -12.53 9.68 -13.95
CA ILE A 156 -13.07 10.93 -13.39
C ILE A 156 -13.64 11.83 -14.49
N VAL A 157 -12.97 11.90 -15.64
CA VAL A 157 -13.48 12.65 -16.82
C VAL A 157 -14.82 12.11 -17.29
N SER A 158 -15.10 10.81 -17.05
CA SER A 158 -16.36 10.15 -17.38
C SER A 158 -17.41 10.24 -16.25
N GLY A 159 -17.21 11.08 -15.23
CA GLY A 159 -18.19 11.37 -14.17
C GLY A 159 -18.04 10.57 -12.87
N LEU A 160 -17.07 9.64 -12.76
CA LEU A 160 -16.78 8.96 -11.49
C LEU A 160 -16.08 9.92 -10.53
N ARG A 161 -16.55 10.05 -9.30
CA ARG A 161 -15.85 10.81 -8.27
C ARG A 161 -14.81 9.92 -7.59
N ALA A 162 -13.53 10.20 -7.82
CA ALA A 162 -12.47 9.34 -7.31
C ALA A 162 -11.24 10.13 -6.87
N CYS A 163 -10.47 9.56 -5.94
CA CYS A 163 -9.14 9.99 -5.58
C CYS A 163 -8.21 8.79 -5.38
N SER A 164 -6.91 9.05 -5.43
CA SER A 164 -5.87 8.04 -5.21
C SER A 164 -5.07 8.36 -3.97
N LEU A 165 -4.88 7.38 -3.09
CA LEU A 165 -4.06 7.50 -1.90
C LEU A 165 -2.75 6.75 -2.11
N ARG A 166 -1.62 7.40 -1.82
CA ARG A 166 -0.26 6.89 -2.00
C ARG A 166 0.41 6.69 -0.63
N PRO A 167 -0.03 5.70 0.20
CA PRO A 167 0.61 5.42 1.48
C PRO A 167 2.01 4.86 1.26
N HIS A 168 2.98 5.34 2.05
CA HIS A 168 4.36 4.87 1.98
C HIS A 168 4.70 3.93 3.14
N LEU A 169 5.34 2.79 2.83
CA LEU A 169 5.79 1.79 3.81
C LEU A 169 4.77 1.56 4.94
N ILE A 170 3.61 0.98 4.58
CA ILE A 170 2.58 0.70 5.58
C ILE A 170 3.06 -0.38 6.54
N TRP A 171 3.01 -0.11 7.84
CA TRP A 171 3.43 -1.00 8.91
C TRP A 171 2.45 -0.98 10.09
N GLY A 172 2.56 -1.95 10.98
CA GLY A 172 1.75 -2.01 12.19
C GLY A 172 1.42 -3.45 12.60
N PRO A 173 0.54 -3.65 13.59
CA PRO A 173 0.10 -4.97 14.00
C PRO A 173 -0.50 -5.77 12.85
N ARG A 174 -0.14 -7.06 12.77
CA ARG A 174 -0.57 -7.98 11.69
C ARG A 174 0.02 -7.67 10.31
N ASP A 175 1.12 -6.89 10.22
CA ASP A 175 1.86 -6.71 8.95
C ASP A 175 2.40 -8.06 8.46
N PRO A 176 2.01 -8.55 7.26
CA PRO A 176 2.50 -9.82 6.74
C PRO A 176 3.72 -9.67 5.82
N HIS A 177 4.20 -8.45 5.58
CA HIS A 177 5.13 -8.16 4.49
C HIS A 177 6.47 -7.59 4.95
N ILE A 178 6.47 -6.40 5.58
CA ILE A 178 7.69 -5.64 5.84
C ILE A 178 8.43 -6.23 7.04
N PHE A 179 7.80 -6.26 8.20
CA PHE A 179 8.45 -6.66 9.44
C PHE A 179 8.82 -8.13 9.49
N PRO A 180 7.99 -9.09 9.04
CA PRO A 180 8.40 -10.49 8.99
C PRO A 180 9.65 -10.71 8.13
N ARG A 181 9.77 -10.00 7.00
CA ARG A 181 10.95 -10.09 6.12
C ARG A 181 12.21 -9.51 6.77
N ILE A 182 12.08 -8.36 7.44
CA ILE A 182 13.19 -7.72 8.17
C ILE A 182 13.68 -8.65 9.26
N LEU A 183 12.77 -9.16 10.10
CA LEU A 183 13.09 -10.06 11.21
C LEU A 183 13.74 -11.37 10.73
N ALA A 184 13.19 -11.99 9.69
CA ALA A 184 13.74 -13.22 9.11
C ALA A 184 15.17 -13.00 8.59
N ARG A 185 15.43 -11.91 7.89
CA ARG A 185 16.77 -11.56 7.40
C ARG A 185 17.74 -11.18 8.51
N ALA A 186 17.27 -10.52 9.56
CA ALA A 186 18.08 -10.21 10.73
C ALA A 186 18.49 -11.49 11.48
N ARG A 187 17.55 -12.43 11.68
CA ARG A 187 17.81 -13.74 12.32
C ARG A 187 18.80 -14.58 11.52
N SER A 188 18.74 -14.54 10.20
CA SER A 188 19.69 -15.27 9.32
C SER A 188 21.03 -14.55 9.10
N GLY A 189 21.21 -13.33 9.64
CA GLY A 189 22.42 -12.52 9.40
C GLY A 189 22.52 -11.96 7.98
N ALA A 190 21.47 -12.08 7.16
CA ALA A 190 21.45 -11.62 5.77
C ALA A 190 21.06 -10.15 5.62
N LEU A 191 20.65 -9.46 6.69
CA LEU A 191 20.28 -8.05 6.64
C LEU A 191 21.53 -7.18 6.69
N SER A 192 21.62 -6.21 5.77
CA SER A 192 22.72 -5.26 5.70
C SER A 192 22.19 -3.87 5.37
N ILE A 193 22.81 -2.84 5.90
CA ILE A 193 22.59 -1.44 5.53
C ILE A 193 23.04 -1.25 4.09
N ILE A 194 22.18 -0.72 3.23
CA ILE A 194 22.54 -0.39 1.86
C ILE A 194 22.86 1.11 1.77
N GLY A 195 24.00 1.43 1.17
CA GLY A 195 24.49 2.81 1.13
C GLY A 195 25.16 3.26 2.43
N ASP A 196 25.05 4.54 2.74
CA ASP A 196 25.61 5.15 3.94
C ASP A 196 24.76 5.00 5.20
N GLY A 197 23.52 4.53 5.04
CA GLY A 197 22.57 4.30 6.13
C GLY A 197 21.94 5.56 6.71
N ASN A 198 22.08 6.71 6.03
CA ASN A 198 21.55 8.00 6.49
C ASN A 198 20.24 8.40 5.79
N ASN A 199 19.77 7.58 4.86
CA ASN A 199 18.57 7.87 4.07
C ASN A 199 17.32 8.01 4.94
N GLN A 200 16.52 9.01 4.61
CA GLN A 200 15.23 9.32 5.25
C GLN A 200 14.09 8.79 4.41
N VAL A 201 13.11 8.22 5.07
CA VAL A 201 11.93 7.64 4.44
C VAL A 201 10.67 7.99 5.21
N ASP A 202 9.57 8.06 4.49
CA ASP A 202 8.25 8.08 5.10
C ASP A 202 7.84 6.68 5.55
N VAL A 203 7.11 6.63 6.65
CA VAL A 203 6.44 5.42 7.15
C VAL A 203 4.99 5.76 7.46
N THR A 204 4.08 4.80 7.28
CA THR A 204 2.66 5.00 7.54
C THR A 204 2.14 3.90 8.44
N HIS A 205 1.67 4.24 9.65
CA HIS A 205 0.98 3.25 10.47
C HIS A 205 -0.31 2.81 9.78
N VAL A 206 -0.64 1.53 9.84
CA VAL A 206 -1.83 0.96 9.17
C VAL A 206 -3.12 1.65 9.58
N ASP A 207 -3.20 2.08 10.84
CA ASP A 207 -4.34 2.82 11.35
C ASP A 207 -4.46 4.21 10.73
N THR A 208 -3.37 4.94 10.59
CA THR A 208 -3.34 6.23 9.89
C THR A 208 -3.75 6.07 8.42
N ALA A 209 -3.24 5.03 7.75
CA ALA A 209 -3.63 4.75 6.38
C ALA A 209 -5.12 4.42 6.26
N ALA A 210 -5.67 3.61 7.16
CA ALA A 210 -7.09 3.27 7.15
C ALA A 210 -7.99 4.48 7.43
N ASP A 211 -7.64 5.31 8.41
CA ASP A 211 -8.39 6.54 8.72
C ASP A 211 -8.37 7.52 7.54
N ALA A 212 -7.23 7.65 6.85
CA ALA A 212 -7.11 8.46 5.64
C ALA A 212 -8.05 7.98 4.52
N HIS A 213 -8.29 6.67 4.38
CA HIS A 213 -9.24 6.14 3.39
C HIS A 213 -10.67 6.58 3.68
N LEU A 214 -11.10 6.52 4.94
CA LEU A 214 -12.44 6.98 5.32
C LEU A 214 -12.56 8.49 5.16
N SER A 215 -11.55 9.25 5.58
CA SER A 215 -11.50 10.71 5.39
C SER A 215 -11.51 11.09 3.91
N ALA A 216 -10.87 10.30 3.04
CA ALA A 216 -10.89 10.51 1.60
C ALA A 216 -12.31 10.34 1.01
N LEU A 217 -13.07 9.36 1.49
CA LEU A 217 -14.48 9.21 1.10
C LEU A 217 -15.30 10.44 1.52
N GLU A 218 -15.15 10.90 2.77
CA GLU A 218 -15.86 12.09 3.25
C GLU A 218 -15.45 13.35 2.46
N ALA A 219 -14.17 13.46 2.10
CA ALA A 219 -13.68 14.56 1.26
C ALA A 219 -14.22 14.48 -0.19
N LEU A 220 -14.38 13.28 -0.76
CA LEU A 220 -15.03 13.07 -2.06
C LEU A 220 -16.50 13.47 -2.03
N ILE A 221 -17.24 13.08 -1.00
CA ILE A 221 -18.64 13.46 -0.81
C ILE A 221 -18.78 14.99 -0.70
N ALA A 222 -17.86 15.64 0.02
CA ALA A 222 -17.81 17.10 0.16
C ALA A 222 -17.23 17.82 -1.07
N GLY A 223 -16.83 17.11 -2.13
CA GLY A 223 -16.31 17.69 -3.37
C GLY A 223 -14.84 18.16 -3.31
N ARG A 224 -14.12 17.94 -2.20
CA ARG A 224 -12.73 18.44 -2.02
C ARG A 224 -11.65 17.56 -2.65
N ALA A 225 -11.87 16.23 -2.73
CA ALA A 225 -10.82 15.27 -3.11
C ALA A 225 -10.94 14.74 -4.54
N ASN A 226 -11.96 15.17 -5.31
CA ASN A 226 -12.18 14.62 -6.63
C ASN A 226 -11.04 14.94 -7.61
N GLY A 227 -10.47 13.92 -8.22
CA GLY A 227 -9.36 14.06 -9.17
C GLY A 227 -7.97 14.15 -8.53
N GLN A 228 -7.89 14.17 -7.21
CA GLN A 228 -6.64 14.35 -6.50
C GLN A 228 -5.93 13.01 -6.23
N ALA A 229 -4.61 13.09 -6.13
CA ALA A 229 -3.78 12.07 -5.50
C ALA A 229 -3.22 12.64 -4.20
N TYR A 230 -2.91 11.79 -3.22
CA TYR A 230 -2.38 12.22 -1.92
C TYR A 230 -1.30 11.26 -1.46
N PHE A 231 -0.12 11.79 -1.14
CA PHE A 231 0.86 11.05 -0.36
C PHE A 231 0.37 10.93 1.09
N LEU A 232 0.59 9.75 1.68
CA LEU A 232 0.24 9.48 3.07
C LEU A 232 1.46 8.98 3.83
N SER A 233 1.72 9.59 4.99
CA SER A 233 2.72 9.14 5.95
C SER A 233 2.33 9.59 7.36
N GLN A 234 3.18 9.28 8.35
CA GLN A 234 3.05 9.86 9.69
C GLN A 234 3.38 11.37 9.72
N GLY A 235 3.89 11.91 8.59
CA GLY A 235 4.16 13.33 8.40
C GLY A 235 5.50 13.82 8.94
N GLU A 236 6.29 12.91 9.48
CA GLU A 236 7.69 13.11 9.88
C GLU A 236 8.54 11.98 9.32
N PRO A 237 9.50 12.25 8.43
CA PRO A 237 10.36 11.23 7.88
C PRO A 237 11.29 10.66 8.96
N VAL A 238 11.57 9.37 8.86
CA VAL A 238 12.47 8.68 9.77
C VAL A 238 13.75 8.25 9.04
N ARG A 239 14.87 8.15 9.76
CA ARG A 239 16.05 7.44 9.24
C ARG A 239 15.72 5.97 9.15
N LEU A 240 15.70 5.40 7.93
CA LEU A 240 15.26 4.02 7.69
C LEU A 240 15.98 3.01 8.59
N TRP A 241 17.30 3.11 8.68
CA TRP A 241 18.10 2.15 9.41
C TRP A 241 18.06 2.34 10.93
N GLU A 242 17.75 3.52 11.41
CA GLU A 242 17.42 3.77 12.82
C GLU A 242 16.08 3.14 13.18
N PHE A 243 15.06 3.33 12.35
CA PHE A 243 13.75 2.72 12.51
C PHE A 243 13.84 1.19 12.53
N ILE A 244 14.56 0.58 11.57
CA ILE A 244 14.79 -0.87 11.53
C ILE A 244 15.55 -1.35 12.77
N ASN A 245 16.63 -0.68 13.17
CA ASN A 245 17.43 -1.10 14.30
C ASN A 245 16.68 -0.96 15.64
N ARG A 246 15.78 0.03 15.78
CA ARG A 246 14.92 0.16 16.95
C ARG A 246 13.91 -0.99 17.03
N LEU A 247 13.28 -1.36 15.90
CA LEU A 247 12.46 -2.57 15.79
C LEU A 247 13.21 -3.82 16.23
N LEU A 248 14.41 -4.04 15.67
CA LEU A 248 15.24 -5.22 15.98
C LEU A 248 15.59 -5.30 17.45
N LYS A 249 16.04 -4.18 18.04
CA LYS A 249 16.37 -4.09 19.47
C LYS A 249 15.17 -4.43 20.35
N GLY A 250 14.01 -3.87 20.07
CA GLY A 250 12.76 -4.14 20.80
C GLY A 250 12.32 -5.60 20.68
N ALA A 251 12.51 -6.21 19.51
CA ALA A 251 12.26 -7.63 19.26
C ALA A 251 13.37 -8.57 19.81
N GLY A 252 14.35 -8.06 20.55
CA GLY A 252 15.43 -8.86 21.13
C GLY A 252 16.51 -9.33 20.16
N LEU A 253 16.60 -8.70 18.97
CA LEU A 253 17.59 -9.01 17.95
C LEU A 253 18.74 -8.00 17.94
N LYS A 254 19.90 -8.42 17.42
CA LYS A 254 21.07 -7.54 17.27
C LYS A 254 20.80 -6.49 16.18
N PRO A 255 21.24 -5.23 16.39
CA PRO A 255 21.16 -4.21 15.36
C PRO A 255 22.04 -4.55 14.16
N VAL A 256 21.64 -4.07 12.98
CA VAL A 256 22.41 -4.21 11.75
C VAL A 256 23.51 -3.17 11.73
N THR A 257 24.75 -3.61 11.53
CA THR A 257 25.93 -2.74 11.43
C THR A 257 26.70 -2.91 10.11
N ARG A 258 26.55 -4.09 9.46
CA ARG A 258 27.19 -4.39 8.18
C ARG A 258 26.62 -3.47 7.10
N ARG A 259 27.51 -2.87 6.29
CA ARG A 259 27.13 -1.98 5.18
C ARG A 259 27.55 -2.58 3.85
N ILE A 260 26.72 -2.35 2.83
CA ILE A 260 26.98 -2.67 1.42
C ILE A 260 26.80 -1.39 0.60
N PRO A 261 27.80 -0.91 -0.12
CA PRO A 261 27.64 0.26 -1.00
C PRO A 261 26.51 0.04 -2.02
N LEU A 262 25.73 1.10 -2.32
CA LEU A 262 24.61 1.02 -3.27
C LEU A 262 25.01 0.43 -4.63
N PRO A 263 26.12 0.83 -5.28
CA PRO A 263 26.50 0.24 -6.57
C PRO A 263 26.71 -1.27 -6.50
N VAL A 264 27.26 -1.77 -5.39
CA VAL A 264 27.48 -3.21 -5.17
C VAL A 264 26.13 -3.93 -4.99
N ALA A 265 25.24 -3.39 -4.14
CA ALA A 265 23.91 -3.96 -3.92
C ALA A 265 23.07 -3.93 -5.21
N TYR A 266 23.19 -2.87 -6.01
CA TYR A 266 22.50 -2.73 -7.28
C TYR A 266 23.00 -3.76 -8.31
N ALA A 267 24.32 -3.94 -8.44
CA ALA A 267 24.91 -4.95 -9.32
C ALA A 267 24.52 -6.39 -8.89
N MET A 268 24.54 -6.66 -7.58
CA MET A 268 24.03 -7.92 -7.02
C MET A 268 22.56 -8.13 -7.39
N GLY A 269 21.73 -7.09 -7.24
CA GLY A 269 20.32 -7.13 -7.62
C GLY A 269 20.14 -7.47 -9.10
N ALA A 270 20.89 -6.82 -9.99
CA ALA A 270 20.83 -7.08 -11.42
C ALA A 270 21.21 -8.54 -11.76
N THR A 271 22.28 -9.05 -11.15
CA THR A 271 22.71 -10.45 -11.33
C THR A 271 21.66 -11.44 -10.86
N LEU A 272 21.09 -11.20 -9.66
CA LEU A 272 20.06 -12.07 -9.10
C LEU A 272 18.77 -12.03 -9.93
N GLU A 273 18.33 -10.85 -10.37
CA GLU A 273 17.18 -10.73 -11.29
C GLU A 273 17.40 -11.51 -12.58
N ALA A 274 18.59 -11.38 -13.19
CA ALA A 274 18.93 -12.15 -14.41
C ALA A 274 18.93 -13.66 -14.16
N THR A 275 19.49 -14.10 -13.02
CA THR A 275 19.52 -15.52 -12.62
C THR A 275 18.09 -16.07 -12.44
N TRP A 276 17.24 -15.37 -11.67
CA TRP A 276 15.84 -15.78 -11.44
C TRP A 276 15.04 -15.82 -12.74
N ALA A 277 15.24 -14.84 -13.63
CA ALA A 277 14.55 -14.80 -14.91
C ALA A 277 15.00 -15.94 -15.86
N THR A 278 16.32 -16.18 -15.97
CA THR A 278 16.90 -17.18 -16.88
C THR A 278 16.53 -18.60 -16.45
N PHE A 279 16.69 -18.90 -15.15
CA PHE A 279 16.43 -20.25 -14.62
C PHE A 279 14.99 -20.44 -14.13
N ARG A 280 14.13 -19.42 -14.27
CA ARG A 280 12.72 -19.43 -13.83
C ARG A 280 12.58 -19.91 -12.37
N LEU A 281 13.46 -19.43 -11.51
CA LEU A 281 13.46 -19.83 -10.11
C LEU A 281 12.18 -19.37 -9.39
N SER A 282 11.69 -20.19 -8.47
CA SER A 282 10.52 -19.86 -7.65
C SER A 282 10.85 -18.79 -6.61
N GLY A 283 9.82 -18.02 -6.19
CA GLY A 283 9.99 -16.98 -5.18
C GLY A 283 10.62 -15.70 -5.71
N GLU A 284 10.94 -14.80 -4.78
CA GLU A 284 11.56 -13.51 -5.09
C GLU A 284 13.09 -13.61 -4.93
N PRO A 285 13.90 -12.95 -5.79
CA PRO A 285 15.32 -12.80 -5.57
C PRO A 285 15.61 -12.20 -4.19
N PRO A 286 16.67 -12.62 -3.51
CA PRO A 286 17.06 -12.02 -2.21
C PRO A 286 17.30 -10.50 -2.27
N MET A 287 17.70 -9.99 -3.43
CA MET A 287 17.87 -8.56 -3.69
C MET A 287 17.43 -8.28 -5.13
N THR A 288 16.79 -7.12 -5.35
CA THR A 288 16.52 -6.57 -6.68
C THR A 288 17.12 -5.17 -6.78
N ARG A 289 17.30 -4.66 -8.00
CA ARG A 289 17.75 -3.28 -8.22
C ARG A 289 16.81 -2.27 -7.57
N PHE A 290 15.51 -2.52 -7.65
CA PHE A 290 14.48 -1.70 -7.02
C PHE A 290 14.67 -1.66 -5.50
N VAL A 291 14.76 -2.81 -4.84
CA VAL A 291 14.95 -2.91 -3.38
C VAL A 291 16.27 -2.27 -2.95
N ALA A 292 17.37 -2.49 -3.69
CA ALA A 292 18.65 -1.85 -3.38
C ALA A 292 18.55 -0.32 -3.40
N THR A 293 17.83 0.24 -4.37
CA THR A 293 17.62 1.69 -4.50
C THR A 293 16.75 2.22 -3.35
N GLU A 294 15.62 1.57 -3.05
CA GLU A 294 14.71 1.95 -1.97
C GLU A 294 15.38 1.90 -0.58
N LEU A 295 16.28 0.95 -0.35
CA LEU A 295 16.99 0.83 0.93
C LEU A 295 18.13 1.86 1.12
N ALA A 296 18.53 2.58 0.07
CA ALA A 296 19.67 3.47 0.10
C ALA A 296 19.35 4.95 -0.12
N LYS A 297 18.23 5.26 -0.80
CA LYS A 297 17.88 6.63 -1.17
C LYS A 297 16.82 7.23 -0.26
N ASP A 298 16.74 8.56 -0.24
CA ASP A 298 15.66 9.26 0.46
C ASP A 298 14.38 9.16 -0.35
N HIS A 299 13.27 8.87 0.35
CA HIS A 299 11.95 8.90 -0.25
C HIS A 299 10.90 9.26 0.81
N TRP A 300 10.80 10.56 1.05
CA TRP A 300 9.76 11.16 1.86
C TRP A 300 9.10 12.32 1.11
N PHE A 301 7.83 12.57 1.40
CA PHE A 301 6.96 13.40 0.59
C PHE A 301 6.24 14.46 1.44
N ASP A 302 5.85 15.56 0.80
CA ASP A 302 4.96 16.53 1.43
C ASP A 302 3.54 15.97 1.52
N VAL A 303 3.01 15.88 2.73
CA VAL A 303 1.65 15.43 3.02
C VAL A 303 0.69 16.59 3.31
N SER A 304 1.07 17.82 3.00
CA SER A 304 0.27 19.03 3.27
C SER A 304 -1.09 18.98 2.59
N ALA A 305 -1.17 18.45 1.36
CA ALA A 305 -2.43 18.26 0.65
C ALA A 305 -3.36 17.29 1.40
N ALA A 306 -2.85 16.16 1.86
CA ALA A 306 -3.63 15.21 2.66
C ALA A 306 -4.07 15.80 4.01
N ARG A 307 -3.21 16.57 4.67
CA ARG A 307 -3.57 17.29 5.91
C ARG A 307 -4.70 18.29 5.69
N ARG A 308 -4.64 19.06 4.61
CA ARG A 308 -5.62 20.08 4.28
C ARG A 308 -6.96 19.49 3.86
N ASP A 309 -6.97 18.57 2.91
CA ASP A 309 -8.19 18.11 2.24
C ASP A 309 -8.83 16.92 2.93
N LEU A 310 -8.01 16.00 3.46
CA LEU A 310 -8.45 14.79 4.15
C LEU A 310 -8.41 14.93 5.69
N GLN A 311 -7.89 16.03 6.21
CA GLN A 311 -7.65 16.23 7.65
C GLN A 311 -6.76 15.11 8.24
N LEU A 312 -5.78 14.66 7.42
CA LEU A 312 -4.85 13.60 7.83
C LEU A 312 -4.19 13.93 9.17
N ARG A 313 -4.33 13.02 10.11
CA ARG A 313 -3.64 13.07 11.42
C ARG A 313 -3.07 11.69 11.70
N PRO A 314 -1.82 11.60 12.16
CA PRO A 314 -1.27 10.33 12.61
C PRO A 314 -2.14 9.74 13.73
N ALA A 315 -2.51 8.47 13.59
CA ALA A 315 -3.30 7.77 14.61
C ALA A 315 -2.47 7.48 15.88
N HIS A 316 -1.15 7.40 15.71
CA HIS A 316 -0.20 7.06 16.77
C HIS A 316 1.10 7.85 16.58
N ASP A 317 1.83 8.09 17.68
CA ASP A 317 3.24 8.45 17.59
C ASP A 317 4.03 7.29 16.98
N THR A 318 4.93 7.61 16.03
CA THR A 318 5.69 6.60 15.26
C THR A 318 6.55 5.73 16.16
N TRP A 319 7.27 6.35 17.08
CA TRP A 319 8.25 5.65 17.89
C TRP A 319 7.62 4.84 19.02
N GLU A 320 6.59 5.39 19.67
CA GLU A 320 5.82 4.66 20.69
C GLU A 320 5.10 3.44 20.08
N ALA A 321 4.47 3.60 18.91
CA ALA A 321 3.80 2.49 18.23
C ALA A 321 4.79 1.41 17.79
N LEU A 322 5.99 1.82 17.32
CA LEU A 322 7.05 0.89 16.95
C LEU A 322 7.55 0.08 18.16
N ASP A 323 7.79 0.75 19.29
CA ASP A 323 8.24 0.08 20.51
C ASP A 323 7.21 -0.92 21.04
N ARG A 324 5.91 -0.57 21.04
CA ARG A 324 4.84 -1.51 21.42
C ARG A 324 4.83 -2.75 20.52
N LEU A 325 4.86 -2.54 19.20
CA LEU A 325 4.85 -3.65 18.26
C LEU A 325 6.11 -4.51 18.36
N ALA A 326 7.26 -3.90 18.57
CA ALA A 326 8.52 -4.64 18.75
C ALA A 326 8.50 -5.51 20.03
N ALA A 327 7.90 -5.04 21.11
CA ALA A 327 7.69 -5.81 22.34
C ALA A 327 6.75 -7.01 22.13
N GLU A 328 5.63 -6.82 21.38
CA GLU A 328 4.73 -7.91 21.01
C GLU A 328 5.45 -9.00 20.19
N LEU A 329 6.27 -8.59 19.21
CA LEU A 329 7.04 -9.51 18.37
C LEU A 329 8.16 -10.26 19.09
N ARG A 330 8.57 -9.78 20.27
CA ARG A 330 9.53 -10.48 21.15
C ARG A 330 8.87 -11.62 21.93
N SER A 331 7.60 -11.44 22.28
CA SER A 331 6.83 -12.41 23.08
C SER A 331 6.14 -13.50 22.24
N ALA A 332 6.09 -13.33 20.91
CA ALA A 332 5.52 -14.29 19.96
C ALA A 332 6.59 -15.23 19.37
#